data_05e56b9630e6614b5f1e77fe0487b238
#
_entry.id   05e56b9630e6614b5f1e77fe0487b238
#
_cell.length_a   1.000
_cell.length_b   1.000
_cell.length_c   1.000
_cell.angle_alpha   90.00
_cell.angle_beta   90.00
_cell.angle_gamma   90.00
#
_symmetry.space_group_name_H-M   'P 1'
#
loop_
_entity.id
_entity.type
_entity.pdbx_description
1 polymer ?
#
loop_
_entity_poly.entity_id
_entity_poly.type
_entity_poly.pdbx_seq_one_letter_code
_entity_poly.pdbx_strand_id
1 'polypeptide(L)'
;MSVAQALGLRSYRDLMSAGEARRVISWGLLARMPMGMSALALVLLVRSEGGSYATAGIVSGAYAVASGAGAVIGGRLVDRRPPAPVVIAYATAYGAALAALLALAHARVAEGVLVAATVVAGLLMPPIGPTIRMMWPAMLPRPDLRTTAYALEATIQEVIFVVGPLIVAALAASISAAAGIVAAGVACIAGAIGFTSTPAVRRRRPDPAHDRSDHHLLQALVPWGIRRVLMLGIAYGVAFGAAEVAMPAFAEGHGGRSLGGITLAAFSGGSLIGGILAGAASSAGPLNRRLQVISAAFVLVLVPPLLAGSIVQMAVIMFIAGLPIAPSVAVSYNMLERAAVPGTQAEVFGWMSTSVTIGLAAGTAAGGSLIAHTGVHASLALGIAGAAVACAVSFTAEK
;
A
#
# COMPACT_ATOMS: atom_id res chain seq x y z
N MET A 1 26.69 15.44 -20.44
CA MET A 1 25.37 15.00 -19.94
C MET A 1 25.45 14.96 -18.42
N SER A 2 24.56 15.68 -17.70
CA SER A 2 24.55 15.57 -16.24
C SER A 2 24.05 14.18 -15.81
N VAL A 3 24.51 13.69 -14.64
CA VAL A 3 24.07 12.41 -14.04
C VAL A 3 22.53 12.35 -13.95
N ALA A 4 21.86 13.46 -13.70
CA ALA A 4 20.40 13.59 -13.71
C ALA A 4 19.76 13.33 -15.10
N GLN A 5 20.48 13.60 -16.20
CA GLN A 5 20.03 13.29 -17.56
C GLN A 5 20.20 11.81 -17.89
N ALA A 6 21.28 11.18 -17.40
CA ALA A 6 21.55 9.78 -17.60
C ALA A 6 20.57 8.88 -16.80
N LEU A 7 20.06 9.37 -15.64
CA LEU A 7 19.12 8.64 -14.79
C LEU A 7 17.63 8.93 -15.09
N GLY A 8 17.31 9.71 -16.14
CA GLY A 8 15.90 10.00 -16.50
C GLY A 8 15.14 10.84 -15.46
N LEU A 9 15.82 11.49 -14.51
CA LEU A 9 15.20 12.27 -13.41
C LEU A 9 14.47 13.53 -13.88
N ARG A 10 14.53 13.85 -15.18
CA ARG A 10 13.79 14.98 -15.77
C ARG A 10 12.29 14.85 -15.55
N SER A 11 11.71 13.67 -15.75
CA SER A 11 10.27 13.45 -15.57
C SER A 11 9.82 13.73 -14.13
N TYR A 12 10.63 13.35 -13.14
CA TYR A 12 10.37 13.70 -11.74
C TYR A 12 10.47 15.20 -11.48
N ARG A 13 11.48 15.87 -12.04
CA ARG A 13 11.62 17.32 -11.92
C ARG A 13 10.43 18.03 -12.57
N ASP A 14 10.02 17.61 -13.76
CA ASP A 14 8.88 18.17 -14.47
C ASP A 14 7.57 17.96 -13.68
N LEU A 15 7.36 16.77 -13.11
CA LEU A 15 6.24 16.48 -12.22
C LEU A 15 6.24 17.37 -10.98
N MET A 16 7.37 17.52 -10.31
CA MET A 16 7.50 18.33 -9.09
C MET A 16 7.51 19.84 -9.36
N SER A 17 7.83 20.27 -10.59
CA SER A 17 7.71 21.68 -11.01
C SER A 17 6.26 22.11 -11.21
N ALA A 18 5.35 21.17 -11.47
CA ALA A 18 3.92 21.41 -11.44
C ALA A 18 3.48 21.66 -9.99
N GLY A 19 3.39 22.92 -9.57
CA GLY A 19 3.20 23.31 -8.17
C GLY A 19 1.97 22.70 -7.50
N GLU A 20 0.89 22.42 -8.26
CA GLU A 20 -0.29 21.71 -7.73
C GLU A 20 0.01 20.24 -7.45
N ALA A 21 0.70 19.54 -8.36
CA ALA A 21 1.08 18.13 -8.16
C ALA A 21 1.96 17.98 -6.92
N ARG A 22 2.96 18.84 -6.75
CA ARG A 22 3.83 18.84 -5.57
C ARG A 22 3.04 18.98 -4.26
N ARG A 23 2.09 19.94 -4.20
CA ARG A 23 1.26 20.15 -2.99
C ARG A 23 0.37 18.96 -2.70
N VAL A 24 -0.26 18.38 -3.72
CA VAL A 24 -1.10 17.19 -3.59
C VAL A 24 -0.28 15.99 -3.08
N ILE A 25 0.93 15.78 -3.61
CA ILE A 25 1.84 14.73 -3.18
C ILE A 25 2.27 14.92 -1.73
N SER A 26 2.75 16.13 -1.37
CA SER A 26 3.29 16.38 -0.02
C SER A 26 2.23 16.24 1.07
N TRP A 27 1.07 16.86 0.90
CA TRP A 27 -0.02 16.74 1.86
C TRP A 27 -0.66 15.34 1.84
N GLY A 28 -0.73 14.72 0.66
CA GLY A 28 -1.20 13.35 0.51
C GLY A 28 -0.26 12.33 1.16
N LEU A 29 1.05 12.55 1.16
CA LEU A 29 2.01 11.74 1.91
C LEU A 29 1.71 11.81 3.42
N LEU A 30 1.58 13.03 3.97
CA LEU A 30 1.31 13.22 5.39
C LEU A 30 -0.03 12.57 5.80
N ALA A 31 -1.09 12.76 5.00
CA ALA A 31 -2.41 12.19 5.28
C ALA A 31 -2.43 10.65 5.25
N ARG A 32 -1.50 10.02 4.53
CA ARG A 32 -1.37 8.56 4.40
C ARG A 32 -0.41 7.93 5.42
N MET A 33 0.30 8.72 6.22
CA MET A 33 1.21 8.18 7.24
C MET A 33 0.58 7.09 8.13
N PRO A 34 -0.72 7.17 8.51
CA PRO A 34 -1.36 6.10 9.29
C PRO A 34 -1.28 4.71 8.65
N MET A 35 -1.19 4.59 7.32
CA MET A 35 -1.03 3.27 6.66
C MET A 35 0.19 2.50 7.17
N GLY A 36 1.32 3.19 7.39
CA GLY A 36 2.53 2.56 7.91
C GLY A 36 2.59 2.56 9.44
N MET A 37 1.89 3.48 10.10
CA MET A 37 1.98 3.66 11.56
C MET A 37 1.04 2.76 12.34
N SER A 38 -0.21 2.57 11.85
CA SER A 38 -1.30 2.04 12.68
C SER A 38 -1.08 0.60 13.11
N ALA A 39 -0.54 -0.27 12.26
CA ALA A 39 -0.34 -1.68 12.60
C ALA A 39 0.54 -1.84 13.84
N LEU A 40 1.73 -1.24 13.83
CA LEU A 40 2.64 -1.30 14.97
C LEU A 40 2.12 -0.53 16.18
N ALA A 41 1.50 0.64 15.97
CA ALA A 41 0.94 1.43 17.05
C ALA A 41 -0.15 0.69 17.82
N LEU A 42 -1.03 -0.04 17.11
CA LEU A 42 -2.07 -0.87 17.72
C LEU A 42 -1.48 -2.04 18.52
N VAL A 43 -0.47 -2.72 17.97
CA VAL A 43 0.23 -3.80 18.68
C VAL A 43 0.84 -3.27 19.98
N LEU A 44 1.57 -2.16 19.93
CA LEU A 44 2.22 -1.59 21.11
C LEU A 44 1.20 -1.08 22.13
N LEU A 45 0.09 -0.46 21.69
CA LEU A 45 -0.99 -0.02 22.55
C LEU A 45 -1.61 -1.19 23.33
N VAL A 46 -2.02 -2.26 22.64
CA VAL A 46 -2.61 -3.45 23.27
C VAL A 46 -1.64 -4.07 24.27
N ARG A 47 -0.35 -4.15 23.91
CA ARG A 47 0.68 -4.71 24.79
C ARG A 47 0.93 -3.85 26.02
N SER A 48 0.92 -2.52 25.89
CA SER A 48 1.12 -1.60 27.03
C SER A 48 -0.04 -1.65 28.04
N GLU A 49 -1.24 -2.01 27.59
CA GLU A 49 -2.40 -2.19 28.46
C GLU A 49 -2.52 -3.63 29.04
N GLY A 50 -1.51 -4.47 28.84
CA GLY A 50 -1.45 -5.83 29.38
C GLY A 50 -2.12 -6.90 28.50
N GLY A 51 -2.57 -6.56 27.29
CA GLY A 51 -3.14 -7.51 26.35
C GLY A 51 -2.11 -8.50 25.82
N SER A 52 -2.57 -9.65 25.30
CA SER A 52 -1.71 -10.68 24.73
C SER A 52 -1.22 -10.30 23.32
N TYR A 53 -0.17 -10.97 22.82
CA TYR A 53 0.23 -10.84 21.41
C TYR A 53 -0.84 -11.34 20.45
N ALA A 54 -1.65 -12.35 20.88
CA ALA A 54 -2.78 -12.84 20.08
C ALA A 54 -3.85 -11.74 19.91
N THR A 55 -4.25 -11.09 21.00
CA THR A 55 -5.16 -9.94 20.98
C THR A 55 -4.61 -8.81 20.11
N ALA A 56 -3.32 -8.47 20.27
CA ALA A 56 -2.67 -7.44 19.46
C ALA A 56 -2.70 -7.76 17.96
N GLY A 57 -2.47 -9.03 17.60
CA GLY A 57 -2.56 -9.51 16.23
C GLY A 57 -3.98 -9.43 15.67
N ILE A 58 -5.00 -9.83 16.45
CA ILE A 58 -6.41 -9.75 16.04
C ILE A 58 -6.81 -8.28 15.81
N VAL A 59 -6.47 -7.39 16.74
CA VAL A 59 -6.78 -5.95 16.64
C VAL A 59 -6.10 -5.33 15.41
N SER A 60 -4.81 -5.58 15.20
CA SER A 60 -4.07 -5.05 14.05
C SER A 60 -4.56 -5.63 12.72
N GLY A 61 -4.86 -6.94 12.69
CA GLY A 61 -5.41 -7.61 11.51
C GLY A 61 -6.81 -7.12 11.15
N ALA A 62 -7.68 -6.95 12.14
CA ALA A 62 -9.02 -6.38 11.96
C ALA A 62 -8.97 -4.96 11.38
N TYR A 63 -8.03 -4.11 11.86
CA TYR A 63 -7.78 -2.80 11.28
C TYR A 63 -7.38 -2.89 9.81
N ALA A 64 -6.44 -3.76 9.47
CA ALA A 64 -5.94 -3.91 8.10
C ALA A 64 -7.06 -4.32 7.12
N VAL A 65 -7.87 -5.32 7.48
CA VAL A 65 -9.01 -5.76 6.68
C VAL A 65 -10.06 -4.64 6.54
N ALA A 66 -10.38 -3.98 7.65
CA ALA A 66 -11.35 -2.89 7.66
C ALA A 66 -10.87 -1.69 6.82
N SER A 67 -9.58 -1.34 6.87
CA SER A 67 -9.03 -0.24 6.06
C SER A 67 -9.06 -0.55 4.56
N GLY A 68 -8.87 -1.82 4.17
CA GLY A 68 -9.10 -2.27 2.79
C GLY A 68 -10.53 -2.04 2.34
N ALA A 69 -11.52 -2.49 3.12
CA ALA A 69 -12.93 -2.26 2.82
C ALA A 69 -13.28 -0.76 2.80
N GLY A 70 -12.73 0.01 3.75
CA GLY A 70 -12.88 1.47 3.83
C GLY A 70 -12.35 2.17 2.59
N ALA A 71 -11.26 1.71 2.00
CA ALA A 71 -10.68 2.27 0.78
C ALA A 71 -11.66 2.14 -0.43
N VAL A 72 -12.39 1.03 -0.54
CA VAL A 72 -13.42 0.85 -1.58
C VAL A 72 -14.62 1.77 -1.33
N ILE A 73 -15.16 1.75 -0.11
CA ILE A 73 -16.34 2.56 0.26
C ILE A 73 -16.03 4.05 0.11
N GLY A 74 -14.89 4.48 0.65
CA GLY A 74 -14.43 5.86 0.55
C GLY A 74 -14.12 6.29 -0.88
N GLY A 75 -13.50 5.41 -1.68
CA GLY A 75 -13.24 5.64 -3.10
C GLY A 75 -14.54 5.87 -3.88
N ARG A 76 -15.53 4.99 -3.68
CA ARG A 76 -16.85 5.14 -4.29
C ARG A 76 -17.55 6.44 -3.88
N LEU A 77 -17.40 6.86 -2.64
CA LEU A 77 -17.98 8.10 -2.15
C LEU A 77 -17.32 9.33 -2.80
N VAL A 78 -16.00 9.30 -3.01
CA VAL A 78 -15.23 10.35 -3.69
C VAL A 78 -15.56 10.40 -5.19
N ASP A 79 -15.87 9.27 -5.83
CA ASP A 79 -16.36 9.26 -7.22
C ASP A 79 -17.71 9.97 -7.36
N ARG A 80 -18.57 9.84 -6.34
CA ARG A 80 -19.97 10.37 -6.34
C ARG A 80 -20.09 11.79 -5.78
N ARG A 81 -19.16 12.23 -4.95
CA ARG A 81 -19.21 13.53 -4.25
C ARG A 81 -17.92 14.31 -4.41
N PRO A 82 -17.94 15.63 -4.23
CA PRO A 82 -16.69 16.42 -4.23
C PRO A 82 -15.69 15.84 -3.22
N PRO A 83 -14.41 15.63 -3.61
CA PRO A 83 -13.43 14.97 -2.76
C PRO A 83 -13.16 15.70 -1.43
N ALA A 84 -13.13 17.04 -1.46
CA ALA A 84 -12.73 17.81 -0.28
C ALA A 84 -13.62 17.56 0.97
N PRO A 85 -14.97 17.69 0.92
CA PRO A 85 -15.80 17.39 2.08
C PRO A 85 -15.76 15.93 2.50
N VAL A 86 -15.64 14.99 1.55
CA VAL A 86 -15.54 13.55 1.86
C VAL A 86 -14.27 13.26 2.63
N VAL A 87 -13.11 13.72 2.15
CA VAL A 87 -11.82 13.51 2.79
C VAL A 87 -11.77 14.13 4.19
N ILE A 88 -12.29 15.33 4.38
CA ILE A 88 -12.35 15.97 5.72
C ILE A 88 -13.25 15.20 6.66
N ALA A 89 -14.46 14.78 6.21
CA ALA A 89 -15.36 14.00 7.03
C ALA A 89 -14.73 12.66 7.48
N TYR A 90 -14.06 11.97 6.57
CA TYR A 90 -13.33 10.75 6.90
C TYR A 90 -12.17 11.01 7.87
N ALA A 91 -11.36 12.04 7.64
CA ALA A 91 -10.21 12.34 8.49
C ALA A 91 -10.62 12.74 9.91
N THR A 92 -11.67 13.54 10.07
CA THR A 92 -12.21 13.91 11.38
C THR A 92 -12.84 12.71 12.09
N ALA A 93 -13.64 11.91 11.39
CA ALA A 93 -14.23 10.68 11.92
C ALA A 93 -13.16 9.64 12.30
N TYR A 94 -12.11 9.50 11.48
CA TYR A 94 -10.96 8.65 11.78
C TYR A 94 -10.23 9.10 13.05
N GLY A 95 -9.93 10.40 13.16
CA GLY A 95 -9.31 10.95 14.37
C GLY A 95 -10.14 10.74 15.63
N ALA A 96 -11.47 10.94 15.53
CA ALA A 96 -12.40 10.66 16.64
C ALA A 96 -12.43 9.16 16.99
N ALA A 97 -12.42 8.27 15.98
CA ALA A 97 -12.36 6.82 16.20
C ALA A 97 -11.05 6.39 16.89
N LEU A 98 -9.90 6.98 16.51
CA LEU A 98 -8.63 6.73 17.19
C LEU A 98 -8.62 7.24 18.63
N ALA A 99 -9.21 8.40 18.90
CA ALA A 99 -9.36 8.92 20.27
C ALA A 99 -10.27 8.01 21.11
N ALA A 100 -11.41 7.56 20.56
CA ALA A 100 -12.27 6.60 21.20
C ALA A 100 -11.56 5.27 21.48
N LEU A 101 -10.79 4.77 20.50
CA LEU A 101 -9.99 3.55 20.65
C LEU A 101 -8.99 3.66 21.82
N LEU A 102 -8.30 4.79 21.93
CA LEU A 102 -7.40 5.06 23.06
C LEU A 102 -8.14 5.07 24.39
N ALA A 103 -9.28 5.75 24.49
CA ALA A 103 -10.09 5.78 25.70
C ALA A 103 -10.58 4.38 26.11
N LEU A 104 -11.03 3.57 25.14
CA LEU A 104 -11.47 2.19 25.37
C LEU A 104 -10.31 1.28 25.79
N ALA A 105 -9.13 1.42 25.18
CA ALA A 105 -7.95 0.66 25.57
C ALA A 105 -7.54 0.97 27.02
N HIS A 106 -7.49 2.25 27.40
CA HIS A 106 -7.20 2.67 28.78
C HIS A 106 -8.26 2.22 29.79
N ALA A 107 -9.53 2.19 29.37
CA ALA A 107 -10.64 1.68 30.20
C ALA A 107 -10.62 0.14 30.32
N ARG A 108 -9.69 -0.54 29.64
CA ARG A 108 -9.53 -2.01 29.62
C ARG A 108 -10.82 -2.75 29.34
N VAL A 109 -11.55 -2.28 28.33
CA VAL A 109 -12.81 -2.91 27.89
C VAL A 109 -12.57 -4.31 27.36
N ALA A 110 -13.66 -5.08 27.23
CA ALA A 110 -13.59 -6.42 26.64
C ALA A 110 -12.96 -6.40 25.24
N GLU A 111 -12.16 -7.44 24.93
CA GLU A 111 -11.42 -7.54 23.66
C GLU A 111 -12.32 -7.34 22.44
N GLY A 112 -13.53 -7.91 22.42
CA GLY A 112 -14.47 -7.74 21.32
C GLY A 112 -14.88 -6.28 21.07
N VAL A 113 -14.98 -5.46 22.11
CA VAL A 113 -15.28 -4.02 21.99
C VAL A 113 -14.08 -3.28 21.37
N LEU A 114 -12.86 -3.64 21.78
CA LEU A 114 -11.64 -3.07 21.23
C LEU A 114 -11.47 -3.42 19.74
N VAL A 115 -11.74 -4.67 19.37
CA VAL A 115 -11.75 -5.12 17.97
C VAL A 115 -12.80 -4.36 17.16
N ALA A 116 -14.03 -4.23 17.66
CA ALA A 116 -15.09 -3.47 16.98
C ALA A 116 -14.70 -2.00 16.76
N ALA A 117 -14.14 -1.35 17.79
CA ALA A 117 -13.64 0.03 17.68
C ALA A 117 -12.53 0.16 16.63
N THR A 118 -11.65 -0.83 16.56
CA THR A 118 -10.56 -0.88 15.56
C THR A 118 -11.09 -1.08 14.14
N VAL A 119 -12.12 -1.92 13.95
CA VAL A 119 -12.80 -2.07 12.66
C VAL A 119 -13.42 -0.74 12.23
N VAL A 120 -14.08 -0.03 13.12
CA VAL A 120 -14.63 1.30 12.81
C VAL A 120 -13.53 2.27 12.41
N ALA A 121 -12.42 2.32 13.13
CA ALA A 121 -11.28 3.17 12.77
C ALA A 121 -10.72 2.80 11.39
N GLY A 122 -10.54 1.52 11.09
CA GLY A 122 -10.07 1.06 9.77
C GLY A 122 -11.01 1.48 8.64
N LEU A 123 -12.31 1.27 8.78
CA LEU A 123 -13.33 1.67 7.79
C LEU A 123 -13.34 3.19 7.53
N LEU A 124 -13.01 3.98 8.53
CA LEU A 124 -12.98 5.44 8.45
C LEU A 124 -11.64 6.00 7.96
N MET A 125 -10.67 5.16 7.62
CA MET A 125 -9.41 5.64 7.07
C MET A 125 -9.66 6.41 5.76
N PRO A 126 -9.19 7.68 5.63
CA PRO A 126 -9.49 8.51 4.47
C PRO A 126 -8.96 7.91 3.16
N PRO A 127 -9.75 7.93 2.07
CA PRO A 127 -9.36 7.37 0.77
C PRO A 127 -8.41 8.29 -0.01
N ILE A 128 -7.33 8.75 0.62
CA ILE A 128 -6.38 9.72 0.03
C ILE A 128 -5.70 9.14 -1.21
N GLY A 129 -5.18 7.92 -1.12
CA GLY A 129 -4.48 7.27 -2.23
C GLY A 129 -5.37 7.13 -3.48
N PRO A 130 -6.56 6.49 -3.36
CA PRO A 130 -7.54 6.44 -4.44
C PRO A 130 -7.90 7.82 -5.02
N THR A 131 -8.09 8.81 -4.16
CA THR A 131 -8.41 10.19 -4.57
C THR A 131 -7.30 10.82 -5.40
N ILE A 132 -6.05 10.71 -4.97
CA ILE A 132 -4.90 11.25 -5.72
C ILE A 132 -4.81 10.60 -7.10
N ARG A 133 -4.88 9.26 -7.15
CA ARG A 133 -4.73 8.51 -8.40
C ARG A 133 -5.83 8.83 -9.41
N MET A 134 -7.07 8.97 -8.95
CA MET A 134 -8.19 9.43 -9.77
C MET A 134 -7.98 10.83 -10.37
N MET A 135 -7.19 11.68 -9.70
CA MET A 135 -6.98 13.07 -10.15
C MET A 135 -5.87 13.22 -11.18
N TRP A 136 -4.92 12.26 -11.28
CA TRP A 136 -3.78 12.37 -12.18
C TRP A 136 -4.13 12.63 -13.64
N PRO A 137 -5.14 11.96 -14.26
CA PRO A 137 -5.50 12.22 -15.65
C PRO A 137 -5.86 13.66 -15.94
N ALA A 138 -6.58 14.32 -15.02
CA ALA A 138 -7.00 15.70 -15.16
C ALA A 138 -5.86 16.70 -14.85
N MET A 139 -4.96 16.36 -13.91
CA MET A 139 -3.85 17.22 -13.50
C MET A 139 -2.65 17.11 -14.44
N LEU A 140 -2.45 15.97 -15.06
CA LEU A 140 -1.31 15.63 -15.90
C LEU A 140 -1.78 15.14 -17.28
N PRO A 141 -2.01 16.05 -18.24
CA PRO A 141 -2.47 15.66 -19.58
C PRO A 141 -1.46 14.76 -20.33
N ARG A 142 -0.16 14.90 -20.03
CA ARG A 142 0.92 14.12 -20.64
C ARG A 142 0.97 12.70 -20.06
N PRO A 143 0.83 11.63 -20.89
CA PRO A 143 0.83 10.23 -20.43
C PRO A 143 2.14 9.80 -19.76
N ASP A 144 3.28 10.34 -20.19
CA ASP A 144 4.60 10.06 -19.60
C ASP A 144 4.68 10.58 -18.15
N LEU A 145 4.17 11.79 -17.88
CA LEU A 145 4.13 12.34 -16.52
C LEU A 145 3.16 11.55 -15.62
N ARG A 146 2.05 11.03 -16.15
CA ARG A 146 1.16 10.15 -15.38
C ARG A 146 1.85 8.85 -14.97
N THR A 147 2.58 8.25 -15.89
CA THR A 147 3.39 7.05 -15.58
C THR A 147 4.40 7.33 -14.47
N THR A 148 5.09 8.48 -14.53
CA THR A 148 6.01 8.92 -13.48
C THR A 148 5.28 9.17 -12.15
N ALA A 149 4.08 9.76 -12.19
CA ALA A 149 3.27 9.99 -10.99
C ALA A 149 2.85 8.68 -10.32
N TYR A 150 2.43 7.66 -11.08
CA TYR A 150 2.10 6.34 -10.53
C TYR A 150 3.32 5.61 -9.98
N ALA A 151 4.48 5.75 -10.60
CA ALA A 151 5.73 5.21 -10.07
C ALA A 151 6.13 5.90 -8.75
N LEU A 152 5.97 7.23 -8.68
CA LEU A 152 6.20 7.99 -7.46
C LEU A 152 5.22 7.58 -6.34
N GLU A 153 3.94 7.37 -6.68
CA GLU A 153 2.94 6.87 -5.71
C GLU A 153 3.31 5.51 -5.12
N ALA A 154 3.79 4.57 -5.95
CA ALA A 154 4.28 3.28 -5.48
C ALA A 154 5.52 3.45 -4.58
N THR A 155 6.45 4.31 -4.98
CA THR A 155 7.65 4.64 -4.19
C THR A 155 7.31 5.29 -2.85
N ILE A 156 6.37 6.23 -2.82
CA ILE A 156 5.88 6.88 -1.59
C ILE A 156 5.26 5.86 -0.63
N GLN A 157 4.56 4.88 -1.17
CA GLN A 157 3.98 3.81 -0.34
C GLN A 157 5.06 3.02 0.40
N GLU A 158 6.17 2.68 -0.26
CA GLU A 158 7.33 2.05 0.39
C GLU A 158 7.92 2.94 1.50
N VAL A 159 8.07 4.23 1.23
CA VAL A 159 8.56 5.19 2.25
C VAL A 159 7.64 5.21 3.48
N ILE A 160 6.31 5.22 3.28
CA ILE A 160 5.33 5.19 4.38
C ILE A 160 5.48 3.92 5.22
N PHE A 161 5.66 2.75 4.59
CA PHE A 161 5.81 1.48 5.31
C PHE A 161 7.16 1.32 6.01
N VAL A 162 8.20 2.04 5.59
CA VAL A 162 9.50 2.07 6.29
C VAL A 162 9.50 3.12 7.40
N VAL A 163 9.10 4.35 7.09
CA VAL A 163 9.20 5.50 8.02
C VAL A 163 8.12 5.43 9.11
N GLY A 164 6.91 4.96 8.76
CA GLY A 164 5.79 4.89 9.71
C GLY A 164 6.10 4.08 10.98
N PRO A 165 6.52 2.82 10.87
CA PRO A 165 6.90 2.02 12.04
C PRO A 165 8.09 2.61 12.82
N LEU A 166 9.07 3.23 12.15
CA LEU A 166 10.20 3.88 12.83
C LEU A 166 9.73 5.06 13.71
N ILE A 167 8.82 5.89 13.20
CA ILE A 167 8.22 6.97 13.98
C ILE A 167 7.49 6.40 15.20
N VAL A 168 6.67 5.36 15.02
CA VAL A 168 5.93 4.73 16.11
C VAL A 168 6.87 4.14 17.16
N ALA A 169 7.91 3.42 16.74
CA ALA A 169 8.89 2.85 17.65
C ALA A 169 9.63 3.94 18.46
N ALA A 170 10.04 5.01 17.79
CA ALA A 170 10.68 6.16 18.45
C ALA A 170 9.76 6.83 19.47
N LEU A 171 8.48 7.06 19.12
CA LEU A 171 7.50 7.66 20.02
C LEU A 171 7.17 6.73 21.20
N ALA A 172 7.06 5.44 20.95
CA ALA A 172 6.81 4.46 22.02
C ALA A 172 7.98 4.38 23.01
N ALA A 173 9.22 4.48 22.52
CA ALA A 173 10.42 4.46 23.36
C ALA A 173 10.63 5.76 24.15
N SER A 174 10.27 6.92 23.59
CA SER A 174 10.55 8.23 24.18
C SER A 174 9.40 8.86 24.97
N ILE A 175 8.13 8.49 24.64
CA ILE A 175 6.94 9.10 25.22
C ILE A 175 5.99 8.01 25.77
N SER A 176 5.31 7.28 24.90
CA SER A 176 4.38 6.19 25.25
C SER A 176 3.90 5.42 24.01
N ALA A 177 3.37 4.22 24.20
CA ALA A 177 2.73 3.45 23.14
C ALA A 177 1.53 4.20 22.50
N ALA A 178 0.77 4.94 23.29
CA ALA A 178 -0.35 5.75 22.82
C ALA A 178 0.08 6.90 21.88
N ALA A 179 1.29 7.42 22.05
CA ALA A 179 1.80 8.54 21.25
C ALA A 179 1.85 8.21 19.74
N GLY A 180 2.07 6.94 19.38
CA GLY A 180 2.03 6.47 17.98
C GLY A 180 0.63 6.61 17.36
N ILE A 181 -0.43 6.28 18.11
CA ILE A 181 -1.83 6.44 17.67
C ILE A 181 -2.20 7.92 17.52
N VAL A 182 -1.80 8.74 18.49
CA VAL A 182 -2.05 10.20 18.46
C VAL A 182 -1.34 10.82 17.25
N ALA A 183 -0.07 10.48 17.03
CA ALA A 183 0.70 10.98 15.90
C ALA A 183 0.08 10.56 14.53
N ALA A 184 -0.41 9.33 14.42
CA ALA A 184 -1.13 8.88 13.23
C ALA A 184 -2.41 9.70 12.98
N GLY A 185 -3.21 9.95 14.01
CA GLY A 185 -4.41 10.78 13.92
C GLY A 185 -4.10 12.24 13.53
N VAL A 186 -3.10 12.85 14.17
CA VAL A 186 -2.67 14.23 13.89
C VAL A 186 -2.13 14.34 12.45
N ALA A 187 -1.26 13.43 12.02
CA ALA A 187 -0.73 13.42 10.66
C ALA A 187 -1.84 13.28 9.62
N CYS A 188 -2.83 12.40 9.89
CA CYS A 188 -3.99 12.22 9.03
C CYS A 188 -4.81 13.51 8.88
N ILE A 189 -5.19 14.13 9.99
CA ILE A 189 -6.04 15.33 9.99
C ILE A 189 -5.29 16.51 9.37
N ALA A 190 -4.06 16.77 9.79
CA ALA A 190 -3.24 17.88 9.25
C ALA A 190 -2.99 17.68 7.75
N GLY A 191 -2.64 16.46 7.34
CA GLY A 191 -2.45 16.11 5.94
C GLY A 191 -3.73 16.25 5.12
N ALA A 192 -4.89 15.82 5.65
CA ALA A 192 -6.18 15.96 4.98
C ALA A 192 -6.61 17.42 4.81
N ILE A 193 -6.39 18.26 5.82
CA ILE A 193 -6.65 19.71 5.74
C ILE A 193 -5.77 20.34 4.64
N GLY A 194 -4.46 20.07 4.66
CA GLY A 194 -3.54 20.56 3.65
C GLY A 194 -3.88 20.05 2.24
N PHE A 195 -4.21 18.75 2.10
CA PHE A 195 -4.61 18.12 0.85
C PHE A 195 -5.86 18.77 0.26
N THR A 196 -6.90 18.92 1.06
CA THR A 196 -8.19 19.49 0.63
C THR A 196 -8.14 21.00 0.42
N SER A 197 -7.14 21.71 0.97
CA SER A 197 -6.90 23.11 0.70
C SER A 197 -6.32 23.36 -0.70
N THR A 198 -5.78 22.32 -1.37
CA THR A 198 -5.17 22.47 -2.70
C THR A 198 -6.23 22.81 -3.76
N PRO A 199 -5.92 23.73 -4.71
CA PRO A 199 -6.88 24.12 -5.75
C PRO A 199 -7.35 22.93 -6.59
N ALA A 200 -6.47 22.00 -6.90
CA ALA A 200 -6.79 20.79 -7.68
C ALA A 200 -7.91 19.97 -7.01
N VAL A 201 -7.85 19.75 -5.69
CA VAL A 201 -8.85 18.98 -4.93
C VAL A 201 -10.15 19.78 -4.78
N ARG A 202 -10.06 21.10 -4.49
CA ARG A 202 -11.23 21.97 -4.30
C ARG A 202 -12.07 22.14 -5.57
N ARG A 203 -11.40 22.21 -6.74
CA ARG A 203 -12.09 22.40 -8.03
C ARG A 203 -12.66 21.12 -8.60
N ARG A 204 -12.23 19.96 -8.11
CA ARG A 204 -12.72 18.66 -8.62
C ARG A 204 -14.20 18.50 -8.31
N ARG A 205 -14.98 18.21 -9.35
CA ARG A 205 -16.40 17.85 -9.27
C ARG A 205 -16.60 16.41 -9.71
N PRO A 206 -17.62 15.73 -9.21
CA PRO A 206 -18.03 14.43 -9.72
C PRO A 206 -18.27 14.49 -11.22
N ASP A 207 -18.08 13.36 -11.91
CA ASP A 207 -18.41 13.25 -13.32
C ASP A 207 -19.94 13.27 -13.48
N PRO A 208 -20.52 14.18 -14.31
CA PRO A 208 -21.94 14.23 -14.56
C PRO A 208 -22.53 12.93 -15.13
N ALA A 209 -21.72 12.09 -15.76
CA ALA A 209 -22.12 10.78 -16.25
C ALA A 209 -22.48 9.81 -15.10
N HIS A 210 -21.99 10.08 -13.89
CA HIS A 210 -22.26 9.25 -12.71
C HIS A 210 -23.69 9.41 -12.16
N ASP A 211 -24.28 10.59 -12.33
CA ASP A 211 -25.64 10.91 -11.82
C ASP A 211 -26.76 10.16 -12.60
N ARG A 212 -26.43 9.59 -13.77
CA ARG A 212 -27.38 8.94 -14.69
C ARG A 212 -27.40 7.41 -14.62
N SER A 213 -26.52 6.80 -13.85
CA SER A 213 -26.44 5.35 -13.78
C SER A 213 -26.54 4.86 -12.33
N ASP A 214 -27.57 4.08 -12.03
CA ASP A 214 -27.63 3.24 -10.82
C ASP A 214 -26.53 2.17 -10.92
N HIS A 215 -25.27 2.58 -10.63
CA HIS A 215 -24.16 1.65 -10.62
C HIS A 215 -24.30 0.67 -9.45
N HIS A 216 -24.60 -0.58 -9.76
CA HIS A 216 -24.53 -1.67 -8.78
C HIS A 216 -23.14 -1.74 -8.14
N LEU A 217 -23.07 -2.20 -6.89
CA LEU A 217 -21.83 -2.30 -6.09
C LEU A 217 -20.65 -2.98 -6.81
N LEU A 218 -20.90 -3.80 -7.81
CA LEU A 218 -19.89 -4.58 -8.53
C LEU A 218 -19.63 -4.09 -9.96
N GLN A 219 -20.23 -2.99 -10.39
CA GLN A 219 -20.09 -2.52 -11.77
C GLN A 219 -18.64 -2.10 -12.09
N ALA A 220 -17.94 -1.56 -11.12
CA ALA A 220 -16.50 -1.26 -11.23
C ALA A 220 -15.65 -2.50 -11.54
N LEU A 221 -16.15 -3.71 -11.20
CA LEU A 221 -15.45 -4.99 -11.41
C LEU A 221 -15.86 -5.71 -12.71
N VAL A 222 -16.81 -5.16 -13.49
CA VAL A 222 -17.28 -5.81 -14.73
C VAL A 222 -16.18 -5.91 -15.79
N PRO A 223 -15.36 -4.87 -16.09
CA PRO A 223 -14.31 -4.98 -17.09
C PRO A 223 -13.27 -6.05 -16.73
N TRP A 224 -12.97 -6.92 -17.71
CA TRP A 224 -11.97 -7.98 -17.51
C TRP A 224 -10.59 -7.43 -17.14
N GLY A 225 -10.19 -6.33 -17.76
CA GLY A 225 -8.91 -5.67 -17.45
C GLY A 225 -8.78 -5.30 -15.97
N ILE A 226 -9.87 -4.84 -15.32
CA ILE A 226 -9.88 -4.55 -13.90
C ILE A 226 -9.73 -5.83 -13.08
N ARG A 227 -10.57 -6.84 -13.32
CA ARG A 227 -10.51 -8.12 -12.59
C ARG A 227 -9.13 -8.77 -12.69
N ARG A 228 -8.53 -8.73 -13.87
CA ARG A 228 -7.17 -9.20 -14.12
C ARG A 228 -6.14 -8.50 -13.22
N VAL A 229 -6.17 -7.18 -13.15
CA VAL A 229 -5.23 -6.41 -12.30
C VAL A 229 -5.48 -6.67 -10.81
N LEU A 230 -6.73 -6.86 -10.41
CA LEU A 230 -7.05 -7.21 -9.01
C LEU A 230 -6.56 -8.63 -8.64
N MET A 231 -6.68 -9.60 -9.55
CA MET A 231 -6.10 -10.94 -9.36
C MET A 231 -4.57 -10.88 -9.25
N LEU A 232 -3.92 -10.04 -10.06
CA LEU A 232 -2.49 -9.74 -9.92
C LEU A 232 -2.18 -9.16 -8.55
N GLY A 233 -3.00 -8.21 -8.06
CA GLY A 233 -2.86 -7.62 -6.73
C GLY A 233 -2.90 -8.66 -5.62
N ILE A 234 -3.85 -9.60 -5.67
CA ILE A 234 -3.93 -10.71 -4.71
C ILE A 234 -2.68 -11.59 -4.79
N ALA A 235 -2.27 -11.99 -6.00
CA ALA A 235 -1.14 -12.89 -6.21
C ALA A 235 0.20 -12.26 -5.76
N TYR A 236 0.43 -10.99 -6.06
CA TYR A 236 1.57 -10.24 -5.52
C TYR A 236 1.49 -10.10 -4.01
N GLY A 237 0.29 -9.83 -3.47
CA GLY A 237 0.08 -9.77 -2.02
C GLY A 237 0.49 -11.06 -1.33
N VAL A 238 0.10 -12.22 -1.88
CA VAL A 238 0.53 -13.54 -1.35
C VAL A 238 2.04 -13.68 -1.35
N ALA A 239 2.70 -13.29 -2.45
CA ALA A 239 4.16 -13.34 -2.56
C ALA A 239 4.84 -12.46 -1.50
N PHE A 240 4.32 -11.24 -1.28
CA PHE A 240 4.84 -10.31 -0.28
C PHE A 240 4.63 -10.82 1.15
N GLY A 241 3.43 -11.29 1.47
CA GLY A 241 3.11 -11.79 2.81
C GLY A 241 3.93 -13.01 3.19
N ALA A 242 4.13 -13.93 2.26
CA ALA A 242 4.99 -15.10 2.46
C ALA A 242 6.46 -14.68 2.69
N ALA A 243 6.99 -13.73 1.90
CA ALA A 243 8.34 -13.22 2.06
C ALA A 243 8.51 -12.45 3.38
N GLU A 244 7.52 -11.64 3.77
CA GLU A 244 7.55 -10.82 4.99
C GLU A 244 7.74 -11.65 6.26
N VAL A 245 7.11 -12.83 6.34
CA VAL A 245 7.28 -13.74 7.48
C VAL A 245 8.50 -14.65 7.33
N ALA A 246 8.90 -14.99 6.11
CA ALA A 246 10.06 -15.84 5.85
C ALA A 246 11.39 -15.15 6.21
N MET A 247 11.53 -13.85 5.96
CA MET A 247 12.76 -13.10 6.19
C MET A 247 13.18 -13.06 7.67
N PRO A 248 12.33 -12.66 8.64
CA PRO A 248 12.67 -12.73 10.05
C PRO A 248 12.92 -14.15 10.54
N ALA A 249 12.12 -15.13 10.09
CA ALA A 249 12.29 -16.54 10.46
C ALA A 249 13.62 -17.12 9.95
N PHE A 250 14.04 -16.76 8.74
CA PHE A 250 15.35 -17.11 8.21
C PHE A 250 16.48 -16.53 9.08
N ALA A 251 16.40 -15.25 9.44
CA ALA A 251 17.40 -14.59 10.28
C ALA A 251 17.49 -15.22 11.67
N GLU A 252 16.35 -15.61 12.27
CA GLU A 252 16.31 -16.31 13.54
C GLU A 252 17.00 -17.68 13.47
N GLY A 253 16.78 -18.45 12.42
CA GLY A 253 17.43 -19.74 12.16
C GLY A 253 18.94 -19.65 11.94
N HIS A 254 19.46 -18.45 11.60
CA HIS A 254 20.89 -18.18 11.43
C HIS A 254 21.51 -17.39 12.60
N GLY A 255 20.91 -17.43 13.79
CA GLY A 255 21.41 -16.80 15.00
C GLY A 255 21.32 -15.27 15.03
N GLY A 256 20.63 -14.65 14.09
CA GLY A 256 20.52 -13.21 13.94
C GLY A 256 19.09 -12.67 14.09
N ARG A 257 18.34 -13.07 15.11
CA ARG A 257 16.95 -12.64 15.31
C ARG A 257 16.75 -11.13 15.21
N SER A 258 17.66 -10.34 15.76
CA SER A 258 17.66 -8.88 15.66
C SER A 258 17.94 -8.35 14.26
N LEU A 259 18.48 -9.16 13.35
CA LEU A 259 18.84 -8.80 11.98
C LEU A 259 17.74 -9.10 10.97
N GLY A 260 16.63 -9.72 11.38
CA GLY A 260 15.47 -9.98 10.51
C GLY A 260 14.90 -8.71 9.86
N GLY A 261 14.97 -7.58 10.57
CA GLY A 261 14.60 -6.27 10.02
C GLY A 261 15.48 -5.79 8.86
N ILE A 262 16.76 -6.22 8.81
CA ILE A 262 17.69 -5.81 7.74
C ILE A 262 17.28 -6.45 6.40
N THR A 263 16.90 -7.73 6.41
CA THR A 263 16.46 -8.42 5.19
C THR A 263 15.15 -7.84 4.65
N LEU A 264 14.24 -7.47 5.53
CA LEU A 264 12.99 -6.79 5.17
C LEU A 264 13.25 -5.38 4.64
N ALA A 265 14.13 -4.62 5.31
CA ALA A 265 14.55 -3.29 4.86
C ALA A 265 15.27 -3.33 3.50
N ALA A 266 16.08 -4.36 3.24
CA ALA A 266 16.73 -4.58 1.95
C ALA A 266 15.69 -4.81 0.84
N PHE A 267 14.67 -5.64 1.09
CA PHE A 267 13.58 -5.90 0.16
C PHE A 267 12.80 -4.61 -0.20
N SER A 268 12.41 -3.83 0.81
CA SER A 268 11.76 -2.52 0.61
C SER A 268 12.69 -1.51 -0.06
N GLY A 269 13.98 -1.53 0.25
CA GLY A 269 15.00 -0.70 -0.41
C GLY A 269 15.13 -1.00 -1.90
N GLY A 270 15.08 -2.28 -2.26
CA GLY A 270 15.01 -2.72 -3.65
C GLY A 270 13.77 -2.17 -4.36
N SER A 271 12.60 -2.31 -3.74
CA SER A 271 11.33 -1.77 -4.28
C SER A 271 11.39 -0.25 -4.48
N LEU A 272 11.93 0.48 -3.51
CA LEU A 272 12.13 1.94 -3.60
C LEU A 272 12.99 2.32 -4.81
N ILE A 273 14.15 1.67 -4.97
CA ILE A 273 15.05 1.92 -6.11
C ILE A 273 14.38 1.55 -7.42
N GLY A 274 13.74 0.37 -7.49
CA GLY A 274 12.98 -0.06 -8.66
C GLY A 274 11.89 0.93 -9.08
N GLY A 275 11.17 1.49 -8.13
CA GLY A 275 10.15 2.52 -8.34
C GLY A 275 10.73 3.82 -8.92
N ILE A 276 11.85 4.28 -8.35
CA ILE A 276 12.56 5.49 -8.84
C ILE A 276 13.02 5.26 -10.29
N LEU A 277 13.64 4.13 -10.57
CA LEU A 277 14.12 3.79 -11.92
C LEU A 277 12.97 3.68 -12.93
N ALA A 278 11.86 3.04 -12.55
CA ALA A 278 10.69 2.90 -13.41
C ALA A 278 10.03 4.24 -13.76
N GLY A 279 9.96 5.15 -12.81
CA GLY A 279 9.41 6.49 -13.04
C GLY A 279 10.35 7.41 -13.82
N ALA A 280 11.65 7.15 -13.74
CA ALA A 280 12.68 7.86 -14.52
C ALA A 280 12.77 7.36 -15.97
N ALA A 281 12.49 6.07 -16.20
CA ALA A 281 12.49 5.51 -17.54
C ALA A 281 11.30 6.02 -18.34
N SER A 282 11.55 6.73 -19.43
CA SER A 282 10.53 7.05 -20.44
C SER A 282 10.02 5.75 -21.06
N SER A 283 8.91 5.25 -20.53
CA SER A 283 8.45 3.89 -20.83
C SER A 283 7.72 3.85 -22.17
N ALA A 284 8.45 3.65 -23.25
CA ALA A 284 7.89 3.29 -24.54
C ALA A 284 7.46 1.80 -24.53
N GLY A 285 6.27 1.52 -25.04
CA GLY A 285 5.79 0.16 -25.24
C GLY A 285 4.45 -0.16 -24.55
N PRO A 286 3.80 -1.25 -24.96
CA PRO A 286 2.49 -1.64 -24.45
C PRO A 286 2.58 -2.08 -22.98
N LEU A 287 1.64 -1.60 -22.16
CA LEU A 287 1.58 -1.89 -20.71
C LEU A 287 1.54 -3.40 -20.42
N ASN A 288 0.82 -4.17 -21.25
CA ASN A 288 0.72 -5.63 -21.10
C ASN A 288 2.11 -6.29 -21.17
N ARG A 289 2.93 -5.93 -22.17
CA ARG A 289 4.28 -6.48 -22.30
C ARG A 289 5.17 -6.10 -21.12
N ARG A 290 5.06 -4.86 -20.66
CA ARG A 290 5.80 -4.39 -19.47
C ARG A 290 5.43 -5.19 -18.23
N LEU A 291 4.12 -5.39 -18.00
CA LEU A 291 3.64 -6.19 -16.90
C LEU A 291 4.16 -7.63 -16.98
N GLN A 292 4.10 -8.27 -18.15
CA GLN A 292 4.59 -9.62 -18.37
C GLN A 292 6.09 -9.74 -18.04
N VAL A 293 6.91 -8.83 -18.56
CA VAL A 293 8.36 -8.82 -18.30
C VAL A 293 8.65 -8.62 -16.80
N ILE A 294 7.97 -7.66 -16.15
CA ILE A 294 8.17 -7.39 -14.73
C ILE A 294 7.71 -8.59 -13.88
N SER A 295 6.56 -9.21 -14.21
CA SER A 295 6.05 -10.38 -13.49
C SER A 295 6.97 -11.59 -13.65
N ALA A 296 7.50 -11.84 -14.86
CA ALA A 296 8.47 -12.90 -15.11
C ALA A 296 9.80 -12.64 -14.35
N ALA A 297 10.29 -11.39 -14.38
CA ALA A 297 11.47 -11.01 -13.60
C ALA A 297 11.24 -11.24 -12.11
N PHE A 298 10.05 -10.91 -11.58
CA PHE A 298 9.73 -11.09 -10.17
C PHE A 298 9.77 -12.57 -9.75
N VAL A 299 9.25 -13.48 -10.58
CA VAL A 299 9.40 -14.93 -10.34
C VAL A 299 10.87 -15.34 -10.27
N LEU A 300 11.67 -14.90 -11.26
CA LEU A 300 13.08 -15.29 -11.35
C LEU A 300 13.90 -14.81 -10.15
N VAL A 301 13.67 -13.59 -9.67
CA VAL A 301 14.43 -13.02 -8.54
C VAL A 301 13.97 -13.55 -7.18
N LEU A 302 12.80 -14.20 -7.08
CA LEU A 302 12.35 -14.87 -5.87
C LEU A 302 12.87 -16.31 -5.70
N VAL A 303 13.52 -16.90 -6.71
CA VAL A 303 14.11 -18.25 -6.61
C VAL A 303 15.42 -18.26 -5.79
N PRO A 304 16.38 -17.35 -5.98
CA PRO A 304 17.65 -17.36 -5.27
C PRO A 304 17.55 -17.32 -3.72
N PRO A 305 16.55 -16.70 -3.07
CA PRO A 305 16.38 -16.79 -1.62
C PRO A 305 16.36 -18.21 -1.05
N LEU A 306 15.92 -19.20 -1.83
CA LEU A 306 15.96 -20.62 -1.44
C LEU A 306 17.39 -21.17 -1.23
N LEU A 307 18.40 -20.51 -1.79
CA LEU A 307 19.79 -20.93 -1.74
C LEU A 307 20.64 -20.09 -0.78
N ALA A 308 20.02 -19.13 -0.08
CA ALA A 308 20.73 -18.26 0.83
C ALA A 308 21.27 -19.05 2.05
N GLY A 309 22.55 -18.99 2.29
CA GLY A 309 23.24 -19.63 3.43
C GLY A 309 23.64 -18.65 4.53
N SER A 310 23.40 -17.35 4.37
CA SER A 310 23.69 -16.34 5.38
C SER A 310 22.74 -15.15 5.30
N ILE A 311 22.64 -14.40 6.41
CA ILE A 311 21.78 -13.20 6.49
C ILE A 311 22.20 -12.14 5.48
N VAL A 312 23.52 -11.97 5.23
CA VAL A 312 24.03 -11.02 4.26
C VAL A 312 23.63 -11.42 2.84
N GLN A 313 23.78 -12.70 2.49
CA GLN A 313 23.33 -13.21 1.20
C GLN A 313 21.81 -13.01 1.02
N MET A 314 21.02 -13.36 2.04
CA MET A 314 19.58 -13.14 2.02
C MET A 314 19.24 -11.65 1.81
N ALA A 315 19.89 -10.73 2.50
CA ALA A 315 19.65 -9.30 2.36
C ALA A 315 19.97 -8.79 0.93
N VAL A 316 21.10 -9.21 0.34
CA VAL A 316 21.46 -8.83 -1.04
C VAL A 316 20.47 -9.40 -2.05
N ILE A 317 20.12 -10.67 -1.90
CA ILE A 317 19.15 -11.33 -2.80
C ILE A 317 17.77 -10.68 -2.68
N MET A 318 17.31 -10.39 -1.45
CA MET A 318 16.01 -9.75 -1.22
C MET A 318 15.99 -8.29 -1.73
N PHE A 319 17.10 -7.57 -1.67
CA PHE A 319 17.21 -6.26 -2.32
C PHE A 319 16.95 -6.37 -3.83
N ILE A 320 17.55 -7.35 -4.50
CA ILE A 320 17.33 -7.59 -5.94
C ILE A 320 15.89 -8.04 -6.19
N ALA A 321 15.34 -8.91 -5.33
CA ALA A 321 13.96 -9.38 -5.41
C ALA A 321 12.93 -8.25 -5.21
N GLY A 322 13.29 -7.19 -4.51
CA GLY A 322 12.47 -6.00 -4.33
C GLY A 322 12.32 -5.14 -5.59
N LEU A 323 13.34 -5.10 -6.47
CA LEU A 323 13.38 -4.18 -7.62
C LEU A 323 12.11 -4.21 -8.52
N PRO A 324 11.45 -5.33 -8.81
CA PRO A 324 10.26 -5.36 -9.65
C PRO A 324 8.96 -4.88 -8.97
N ILE A 325 8.92 -4.74 -7.65
CA ILE A 325 7.68 -4.50 -6.88
C ILE A 325 7.01 -3.17 -7.27
N ALA A 326 7.65 -2.04 -6.97
CA ALA A 326 7.07 -0.73 -7.26
C ALA A 326 6.80 -0.51 -8.76
N PRO A 327 7.66 -0.98 -9.69
CA PRO A 327 7.34 -0.98 -11.13
C PRO A 327 6.05 -1.76 -11.46
N SER A 328 5.81 -2.93 -10.86
CA SER A 328 4.59 -3.72 -11.11
C SER A 328 3.34 -2.99 -10.64
N VAL A 329 3.40 -2.35 -9.48
CA VAL A 329 2.32 -1.52 -8.92
C VAL A 329 2.05 -0.31 -9.82
N ALA A 330 3.09 0.37 -10.30
CA ALA A 330 2.95 1.53 -11.19
C ALA A 330 2.29 1.15 -12.53
N VAL A 331 2.67 0.01 -13.12
CA VAL A 331 2.03 -0.50 -14.34
C VAL A 331 0.57 -0.88 -14.06
N SER A 332 0.29 -1.53 -12.94
CA SER A 332 -1.07 -1.87 -12.51
C SER A 332 -1.95 -0.63 -12.38
N TYR A 333 -1.46 0.45 -11.77
CA TYR A 333 -2.21 1.71 -11.69
C TYR A 333 -2.49 2.32 -13.07
N ASN A 334 -1.53 2.29 -14.00
CA ASN A 334 -1.76 2.75 -15.37
C ASN A 334 -2.82 1.89 -16.11
N MET A 335 -2.83 0.58 -15.87
CA MET A 335 -3.82 -0.31 -16.47
C MET A 335 -5.21 -0.06 -15.88
N LEU A 336 -5.33 0.11 -14.57
CA LEU A 336 -6.58 0.44 -13.89
C LEU A 336 -7.15 1.77 -14.37
N GLU A 337 -6.31 2.82 -14.51
CA GLU A 337 -6.72 4.11 -15.06
C GLU A 337 -7.38 3.96 -16.43
N ARG A 338 -6.79 3.14 -17.32
CA ARG A 338 -7.29 2.94 -18.67
C ARG A 338 -8.54 2.07 -18.75
N ALA A 339 -8.68 1.11 -17.84
CA ALA A 339 -9.79 0.15 -17.82
C ALA A 339 -10.99 0.64 -16.98
N ALA A 340 -10.80 1.65 -16.13
CA ALA A 340 -11.85 2.14 -15.24
C ALA A 340 -13.02 2.75 -16.03
N VAL A 341 -14.22 2.31 -15.67
CA VAL A 341 -15.45 2.92 -16.19
C VAL A 341 -15.52 4.37 -15.67
N PRO A 342 -15.95 5.34 -16.50
CA PRO A 342 -16.14 6.71 -16.04
C PRO A 342 -16.98 6.77 -14.76
N GLY A 343 -16.53 7.51 -13.76
CA GLY A 343 -17.21 7.62 -12.47
C GLY A 343 -16.91 6.51 -11.45
N THR A 344 -15.99 5.57 -11.74
CA THR A 344 -15.57 4.50 -10.79
C THR A 344 -14.08 4.49 -10.51
N GLN A 345 -13.36 5.56 -10.87
CA GLN A 345 -11.91 5.57 -10.84
C GLN A 345 -11.33 5.41 -9.42
N ALA A 346 -11.84 6.16 -8.44
CA ALA A 346 -11.34 6.05 -7.07
C ALA A 346 -11.77 4.71 -6.42
N GLU A 347 -12.96 4.20 -6.73
CA GLU A 347 -13.43 2.88 -6.30
C GLU A 347 -12.49 1.78 -6.78
N VAL A 348 -12.09 1.77 -8.07
CA VAL A 348 -11.19 0.78 -8.65
C VAL A 348 -9.81 0.80 -7.98
N PHE A 349 -9.28 1.97 -7.66
CA PHE A 349 -8.03 2.08 -6.89
C PHE A 349 -8.19 1.61 -5.43
N GLY A 350 -9.37 1.76 -4.85
CA GLY A 350 -9.73 1.16 -3.56
C GLY A 350 -9.70 -0.37 -3.63
N TRP A 351 -10.32 -0.96 -4.65
CA TRP A 351 -10.30 -2.40 -4.89
C TRP A 351 -8.88 -2.94 -5.06
N MET A 352 -7.99 -2.20 -5.74
CA MET A 352 -6.58 -2.59 -5.87
C MET A 352 -5.90 -2.68 -4.50
N SER A 353 -6.10 -1.68 -3.64
CA SER A 353 -5.55 -1.70 -2.28
C SER A 353 -6.08 -2.89 -1.48
N THR A 354 -7.39 -3.15 -1.55
CA THR A 354 -8.04 -4.29 -0.89
C THR A 354 -7.50 -5.62 -1.40
N SER A 355 -7.33 -5.78 -2.72
CA SER A 355 -6.78 -6.99 -3.34
C SER A 355 -5.39 -7.32 -2.83
N VAL A 356 -4.49 -6.34 -2.79
CA VAL A 356 -3.14 -6.51 -2.25
C VAL A 356 -3.19 -6.87 -0.75
N THR A 357 -4.05 -6.21 0.03
CA THR A 357 -4.20 -6.49 1.48
C THR A 357 -4.72 -7.91 1.74
N ILE A 358 -5.71 -8.38 0.97
CA ILE A 358 -6.23 -9.76 1.07
C ILE A 358 -5.11 -10.75 0.75
N GLY A 359 -4.38 -10.52 -0.34
CA GLY A 359 -3.26 -11.37 -0.72
C GLY A 359 -2.16 -11.39 0.35
N LEU A 360 -1.79 -10.21 0.88
CA LEU A 360 -0.80 -10.07 1.94
C LEU A 360 -1.20 -10.88 3.19
N ALA A 361 -2.44 -10.71 3.65
CA ALA A 361 -2.95 -11.43 4.82
C ALA A 361 -2.95 -12.95 4.60
N ALA A 362 -3.38 -13.41 3.41
CA ALA A 362 -3.37 -14.83 3.06
C ALA A 362 -1.93 -15.38 2.99
N GLY A 363 -1.01 -14.65 2.37
CA GLY A 363 0.40 -15.02 2.26
C GLY A 363 1.10 -15.07 3.61
N THR A 364 0.86 -14.08 4.47
CA THR A 364 1.40 -14.03 5.84
C THR A 364 0.88 -15.19 6.69
N ALA A 365 -0.43 -15.46 6.66
CA ALA A 365 -1.04 -16.53 7.44
C ALA A 365 -0.59 -17.92 6.96
N ALA A 366 -0.65 -18.16 5.65
CA ALA A 366 -0.21 -19.45 5.07
C ALA A 366 1.32 -19.62 5.20
N GLY A 367 2.10 -18.57 4.94
CA GLY A 367 3.56 -18.58 5.09
C GLY A 367 3.98 -18.87 6.54
N GLY A 368 3.36 -18.21 7.52
CA GLY A 368 3.60 -18.45 8.93
C GLY A 368 3.27 -19.89 9.35
N SER A 369 2.14 -20.43 8.88
CA SER A 369 1.77 -21.83 9.11
C SER A 369 2.78 -22.81 8.49
N LEU A 370 3.22 -22.55 7.25
CA LEU A 370 4.24 -23.36 6.59
C LEU A 370 5.58 -23.34 7.35
N ILE A 371 6.00 -22.17 7.85
CA ILE A 371 7.23 -22.05 8.66
C ILE A 371 7.14 -22.95 9.89
N ALA A 372 6.00 -22.93 10.60
CA ALA A 372 5.79 -23.70 11.81
C ALA A 372 5.84 -25.23 11.60
N HIS A 373 5.39 -25.74 10.43
CA HIS A 373 5.27 -27.16 10.18
C HIS A 373 6.38 -27.74 9.27
N THR A 374 6.91 -26.93 8.33
CA THR A 374 7.80 -27.43 7.27
C THR A 374 9.07 -26.59 7.08
N GLY A 375 9.14 -25.41 7.74
CA GLY A 375 10.30 -24.55 7.71
C GLY A 375 10.23 -23.38 6.71
N VAL A 376 11.23 -22.52 6.75
CA VAL A 376 11.28 -21.24 6.04
C VAL A 376 11.22 -21.41 4.52
N HIS A 377 11.84 -22.45 3.97
CA HIS A 377 11.87 -22.71 2.52
C HIS A 377 10.46 -22.92 1.93
N ALA A 378 9.54 -23.50 2.70
CA ALA A 378 8.16 -23.67 2.25
C ALA A 378 7.40 -22.33 2.12
N SER A 379 7.65 -21.39 3.02
CA SER A 379 7.09 -20.03 2.90
C SER A 379 7.69 -19.29 1.71
N LEU A 380 9.00 -19.39 1.48
CA LEU A 380 9.64 -18.82 0.29
C LEU A 380 9.07 -19.43 -1.01
N ALA A 381 8.84 -20.77 -1.02
CA ALA A 381 8.20 -21.45 -2.15
C ALA A 381 6.76 -20.96 -2.39
N LEU A 382 6.00 -20.69 -1.33
CA LEU A 382 4.67 -20.05 -1.43
C LEU A 382 4.77 -18.67 -2.08
N GLY A 383 5.79 -17.88 -1.73
CA GLY A 383 6.06 -16.58 -2.35
C GLY A 383 6.32 -16.70 -3.85
N ILE A 384 7.13 -17.68 -4.26
CA ILE A 384 7.40 -17.99 -5.68
C ILE A 384 6.12 -18.43 -6.38
N ALA A 385 5.31 -19.28 -5.76
CA ALA A 385 4.02 -19.72 -6.33
C ALA A 385 3.06 -18.53 -6.55
N GLY A 386 2.97 -17.61 -5.58
CA GLY A 386 2.21 -16.36 -5.73
C GLY A 386 2.70 -15.52 -6.92
N ALA A 387 4.00 -15.32 -7.03
CA ALA A 387 4.61 -14.59 -8.16
C ALA A 387 4.37 -15.31 -9.51
N ALA A 388 4.43 -16.65 -9.54
CA ALA A 388 4.15 -17.45 -10.74
C ALA A 388 2.69 -17.33 -11.17
N VAL A 389 1.74 -17.33 -10.22
CA VAL A 389 0.32 -17.06 -10.50
C VAL A 389 0.15 -15.65 -11.07
N ALA A 390 0.80 -14.63 -10.50
CA ALA A 390 0.78 -13.27 -11.03
C ALA A 390 1.34 -13.24 -12.46
N CYS A 391 2.46 -13.93 -12.70
CA CYS A 391 3.04 -14.04 -14.05
C CYS A 391 2.05 -14.70 -15.02
N ALA A 392 1.45 -15.83 -14.66
CA ALA A 392 0.46 -16.51 -15.50
C ALA A 392 -0.75 -15.62 -15.84
N VAL A 393 -1.29 -14.92 -14.82
CA VAL A 393 -2.39 -13.97 -15.01
C VAL A 393 -1.99 -12.81 -15.92
N SER A 394 -0.71 -12.38 -15.91
CA SER A 394 -0.22 -11.31 -16.78
C SER A 394 -0.26 -11.67 -18.28
N PHE A 395 -0.32 -12.96 -18.62
CA PHE A 395 -0.41 -13.46 -20.01
C PHE A 395 -1.85 -13.70 -20.47
N THR A 396 -2.85 -13.61 -19.57
CA THR A 396 -4.24 -13.76 -20.01
C THR A 396 -4.62 -12.60 -20.94
N ALA A 397 -5.19 -12.93 -22.10
CA ALA A 397 -5.59 -11.93 -23.08
C ALA A 397 -6.79 -11.10 -22.58
N GLU A 398 -6.82 -9.80 -22.90
CA GLU A 398 -8.06 -9.03 -22.91
C GLU A 398 -8.89 -9.55 -24.11
N LYS A 399 -10.04 -10.20 -23.80
CA LYS A 399 -11.03 -10.57 -24.81
C LYS A 399 -11.87 -9.37 -25.18
#